data_441f77a7282e108d37408113c8668797
#
_entry.id   441f77a7282e108d37408113c8668797
#
_cell.length_a   1.000
_cell.length_b   1.000
_cell.length_c   1.000
_cell.angle_alpha   90.00
_cell.angle_beta   90.00
_cell.angle_gamma   90.00
#
_symmetry.space_group_name_H-M   'P 1'
#
loop_
_entity.id
_entity.type
_entity.pdbx_description
1 polymer ?
#
loop_
_entity_poly.entity_id
_entity_poly.type
_entity_poly.pdbx_seq_one_letter_code
_entity_poly.pdbx_strand_id
1 'polypeptide(L)'
;QVMEGYEPVQGDGPLDFDDVWKRYEEMLDWVVGTYVEALNIIHYCHDRYAYESIEMALHDSEIVRTMGCGIAGLSIVADSLAAIKYAKVTPVRDETGLVVDYVTEGDFPIYGNDDDRADDIAATVVHTIMSKIKAQPFYRDAIPTQSVLTITSNVVYGKATGSFPSGHQKGTPFSPGANPENGMDTHGMVASMLSVGKLDYNDALDGISLTNTITPQGLGRTLDERVANLVGILDAGFVPDDCAEI
;
A
#
# COMPACT_ATOMS: atom_id res chain seq x y z
N GLN A 1 8.99 -17.39 16.04
CA GLN A 1 8.33 -17.75 14.77
C GLN A 1 6.82 -17.54 14.95
N VAL A 2 6.21 -16.72 14.09
CA VAL A 2 4.81 -16.35 14.21
C VAL A 2 3.93 -17.29 13.39
N MET A 3 4.42 -17.71 12.23
CA MET A 3 3.74 -18.66 11.34
C MET A 3 4.47 -20.02 11.40
N GLU A 4 3.74 -21.05 11.83
CA GLU A 4 4.28 -22.40 11.89
C GLU A 4 4.47 -22.97 10.47
N GLY A 5 5.60 -23.59 10.22
CA GLY A 5 5.92 -24.18 8.90
C GLY A 5 6.39 -23.19 7.82
N TYR A 6 6.44 -21.89 8.13
CA TYR A 6 6.99 -20.91 7.16
C TYR A 6 8.50 -21.09 6.97
N GLU A 7 8.92 -21.24 5.75
CA GLU A 7 10.32 -21.34 5.37
C GLU A 7 10.79 -20.00 4.75
N PRO A 8 11.63 -19.24 5.47
CA PRO A 8 12.17 -17.99 4.92
C PRO A 8 13.12 -18.28 3.74
N VAL A 9 13.34 -17.25 2.92
CA VAL A 9 14.33 -17.32 1.85
C VAL A 9 15.70 -17.72 2.42
N GLN A 10 16.30 -18.75 1.87
CA GLN A 10 17.56 -19.32 2.32
C GLN A 10 18.75 -18.83 1.47
N GLY A 11 19.96 -18.88 2.06
CA GLY A 11 21.20 -18.55 1.39
C GLY A 11 21.58 -17.07 1.43
N ASP A 12 22.79 -16.79 0.96
CA ASP A 12 23.41 -15.47 0.95
C ASP A 12 23.58 -14.92 -0.48
N GLY A 13 22.96 -15.60 -1.44
CA GLY A 13 22.96 -15.19 -2.85
C GLY A 13 21.92 -14.10 -3.13
N PRO A 14 21.91 -13.57 -4.36
CA PRO A 14 20.88 -12.66 -4.81
C PRO A 14 19.49 -13.28 -4.66
N LEU A 15 18.51 -12.42 -4.31
CA LEU A 15 17.11 -12.82 -4.21
C LEU A 15 16.55 -13.14 -5.60
N ASP A 16 15.76 -14.19 -5.68
CA ASP A 16 14.97 -14.54 -6.85
C ASP A 16 13.56 -14.00 -6.70
N PHE A 17 13.03 -13.34 -7.73
CA PHE A 17 11.73 -12.69 -7.66
C PHE A 17 10.58 -13.67 -7.46
N ASP A 18 10.58 -14.78 -8.19
CA ASP A 18 9.49 -15.77 -8.13
C ASP A 18 9.46 -16.50 -6.78
N ASP A 19 10.65 -16.82 -6.21
CA ASP A 19 10.74 -17.41 -4.87
C ASP A 19 10.26 -16.42 -3.80
N VAL A 20 10.66 -15.15 -3.88
CA VAL A 20 10.22 -14.11 -2.92
C VAL A 20 8.73 -13.86 -3.05
N TRP A 21 8.19 -13.73 -4.27
CA TRP A 21 6.77 -13.53 -4.50
C TRP A 21 5.93 -14.68 -3.95
N LYS A 22 6.31 -15.91 -4.22
CA LYS A 22 5.64 -17.09 -3.67
C LYS A 22 5.57 -17.06 -2.14
N ARG A 23 6.69 -16.76 -1.48
CA ARG A 23 6.74 -16.69 -0.01
C ARG A 23 5.95 -15.51 0.55
N TYR A 24 5.93 -14.41 -0.17
CA TYR A 24 5.11 -13.26 0.15
C TYR A 24 3.62 -13.61 0.12
N GLU A 25 3.16 -14.32 -0.92
CA GLU A 25 1.78 -14.80 -1.01
C GLU A 25 1.40 -15.77 0.11
N GLU A 26 2.28 -16.73 0.43
CA GLU A 26 2.10 -17.66 1.55
C GLU A 26 1.96 -16.91 2.90
N MET A 27 2.79 -15.90 3.12
CA MET A 27 2.71 -15.07 4.32
C MET A 27 1.45 -14.20 4.31
N LEU A 28 1.04 -13.67 3.16
CA LEU A 28 -0.19 -12.90 3.04
C LEU A 28 -1.42 -13.73 3.38
N ASP A 29 -1.51 -15.00 2.97
CA ASP A 29 -2.62 -15.88 3.33
C ASP A 29 -2.78 -15.99 4.84
N TRP A 30 -1.66 -16.18 5.54
CA TRP A 30 -1.65 -16.25 7.00
C TRP A 30 -1.99 -14.90 7.67
N VAL A 31 -1.37 -13.80 7.18
CA VAL A 31 -1.58 -12.45 7.74
C VAL A 31 -3.01 -12.01 7.53
N VAL A 32 -3.57 -12.17 6.33
CA VAL A 32 -4.94 -11.77 6.01
C VAL A 32 -5.94 -12.58 6.83
N GLY A 33 -5.75 -13.90 6.96
CA GLY A 33 -6.60 -14.73 7.82
C GLY A 33 -6.59 -14.26 9.27
N THR A 34 -5.41 -14.02 9.84
CA THR A 34 -5.24 -13.51 11.22
C THR A 34 -5.86 -12.12 11.38
N TYR A 35 -5.67 -11.24 10.40
CA TYR A 35 -6.21 -9.87 10.41
C TYR A 35 -7.73 -9.86 10.41
N VAL A 36 -8.36 -10.61 9.50
CA VAL A 36 -9.82 -10.70 9.42
C VAL A 36 -10.41 -11.36 10.67
N GLU A 37 -9.78 -12.40 11.21
CA GLU A 37 -10.20 -13.02 12.46
C GLU A 37 -10.15 -12.01 13.64
N ALA A 38 -9.09 -11.21 13.72
CA ALA A 38 -8.97 -10.16 14.74
C ALA A 38 -10.07 -9.11 14.58
N LEU A 39 -10.38 -8.66 13.35
CA LEU A 39 -11.48 -7.73 13.08
C LEU A 39 -12.83 -8.34 13.49
N ASN A 40 -13.08 -9.58 13.15
CA ASN A 40 -14.32 -10.30 13.52
C ASN A 40 -14.48 -10.36 15.06
N ILE A 41 -13.41 -10.64 15.79
CA ILE A 41 -13.43 -10.65 17.26
C ILE A 41 -13.71 -9.26 17.82
N ILE A 42 -13.07 -8.22 17.27
CA ILE A 42 -13.27 -6.83 17.70
C ILE A 42 -14.74 -6.43 17.51
N HIS A 43 -15.30 -6.67 16.33
CA HIS A 43 -16.70 -6.34 16.03
C HIS A 43 -17.67 -7.14 16.90
N TYR A 44 -17.43 -8.43 17.10
CA TYR A 44 -18.21 -9.24 18.06
C TYR A 44 -18.17 -8.67 19.49
N CYS A 45 -16.98 -8.26 19.96
CA CYS A 45 -16.84 -7.67 21.29
C CYS A 45 -17.59 -6.36 21.45
N HIS A 46 -17.58 -5.50 20.42
CA HIS A 46 -18.36 -4.25 20.41
C HIS A 46 -19.86 -4.55 20.41
N ASP A 47 -20.30 -5.49 19.59
CA ASP A 47 -21.69 -5.82 19.42
C ASP A 47 -22.33 -6.45 20.68
N ARG A 48 -21.54 -7.10 21.52
CA ARG A 48 -21.99 -7.55 22.86
C ARG A 48 -22.55 -6.43 23.74
N TYR A 49 -22.16 -5.18 23.49
CA TYR A 49 -22.65 -4.00 24.20
C TYR A 49 -23.72 -3.24 23.43
N ALA A 50 -24.38 -3.93 22.47
CA ALA A 50 -25.42 -3.37 21.61
C ALA A 50 -24.97 -2.20 20.73
N TYR A 51 -23.67 -2.11 20.41
CA TYR A 51 -23.11 -1.04 19.61
C TYR A 51 -23.77 -0.97 18.23
N GLU A 52 -23.82 -2.09 17.50
CA GLU A 52 -24.46 -2.16 16.20
C GLU A 52 -25.96 -1.85 16.30
N SER A 53 -26.67 -2.37 17.30
CA SER A 53 -28.11 -2.11 17.48
C SER A 53 -28.42 -0.64 17.73
N ILE A 54 -27.51 0.10 18.39
CA ILE A 54 -27.65 1.53 18.61
C ILE A 54 -27.45 2.29 17.30
N GLU A 55 -26.42 1.95 16.52
CA GLU A 55 -26.16 2.57 15.23
C GLU A 55 -27.27 2.26 14.22
N MET A 56 -27.78 1.02 14.20
CA MET A 56 -28.87 0.59 13.36
C MET A 56 -30.16 1.38 13.56
N ALA A 57 -30.37 1.96 14.74
CA ALA A 57 -31.53 2.81 15.01
C ALA A 57 -31.53 4.11 14.17
N LEU A 58 -30.40 4.44 13.55
CA LEU A 58 -30.24 5.61 12.68
C LEU A 58 -30.34 5.27 11.18
N HIS A 59 -30.48 4.00 10.84
CA HIS A 59 -30.54 3.51 9.47
C HIS A 59 -31.99 3.23 9.02
N ASP A 60 -32.20 3.29 7.71
CA ASP A 60 -33.46 2.88 7.06
C ASP A 60 -33.60 1.35 7.02
N SER A 61 -34.61 0.87 6.31
CA SER A 61 -35.03 -0.53 6.30
C SER A 61 -34.00 -1.50 5.68
N GLU A 62 -33.13 -1.02 4.79
CA GLU A 62 -32.11 -1.84 4.13
C GLU A 62 -30.73 -1.49 4.68
N ILE A 63 -30.10 -2.47 5.32
CA ILE A 63 -28.82 -2.30 5.96
C ILE A 63 -27.77 -3.10 5.20
N VAL A 64 -26.80 -2.39 4.64
CA VAL A 64 -25.59 -2.98 4.06
C VAL A 64 -24.47 -2.85 5.07
N ARG A 65 -23.95 -3.99 5.52
CA ARG A 65 -22.78 -4.02 6.42
C ARG A 65 -21.52 -4.07 5.58
N THR A 66 -20.63 -3.13 5.79
CA THR A 66 -19.28 -3.15 5.23
C THR A 66 -18.26 -3.31 6.35
N MET A 67 -17.09 -3.86 6.03
CA MET A 67 -15.97 -3.94 6.94
C MET A 67 -14.71 -3.45 6.26
N GLY A 68 -14.21 -2.30 6.71
CA GLY A 68 -13.01 -1.66 6.17
C GLY A 68 -11.73 -2.40 6.57
N CYS A 69 -10.92 -2.73 5.58
CA CYS A 69 -9.62 -3.40 5.74
C CYS A 69 -8.52 -2.49 5.18
N GLY A 70 -7.79 -1.80 6.06
CA GLY A 70 -6.71 -0.91 5.64
C GLY A 70 -5.38 -1.62 5.42
N ILE A 71 -4.63 -1.16 4.42
CA ILE A 71 -3.24 -1.55 4.18
C ILE A 71 -2.30 -0.35 4.28
N ALA A 72 -1.04 -0.60 4.64
CA ALA A 72 0.00 0.40 4.76
C ALA A 72 1.32 -0.10 4.17
N GLY A 73 2.15 0.81 3.66
CA GLY A 73 3.48 0.51 3.13
C GLY A 73 3.48 0.04 1.67
N LEU A 74 2.45 0.38 0.90
CA LEU A 74 2.33 -0.02 -0.51
C LEU A 74 3.59 0.33 -1.33
N SER A 75 4.06 1.58 -1.28
CA SER A 75 5.21 2.04 -2.04
C SER A 75 6.48 1.24 -1.71
N ILE A 76 6.73 0.97 -0.43
CA ILE A 76 7.91 0.23 0.01
C ILE A 76 7.90 -1.20 -0.52
N VAL A 77 6.74 -1.85 -0.49
CA VAL A 77 6.57 -3.22 -1.01
C VAL A 77 6.73 -3.23 -2.53
N ALA A 78 6.10 -2.29 -3.24
CA ALA A 78 6.20 -2.17 -4.70
C ALA A 78 7.65 -1.94 -5.14
N ASP A 79 8.34 -0.98 -4.54
CA ASP A 79 9.74 -0.66 -4.84
C ASP A 79 10.69 -1.80 -4.47
N SER A 80 10.43 -2.51 -3.37
CA SER A 80 11.23 -3.69 -2.98
C SER A 80 11.08 -4.83 -3.97
N LEU A 81 9.87 -5.11 -4.42
CA LEU A 81 9.61 -6.12 -5.44
C LEU A 81 10.19 -5.72 -6.80
N ALA A 82 10.11 -4.43 -7.15
CA ALA A 82 10.73 -3.89 -8.34
C ALA A 82 12.27 -4.02 -8.28
N ALA A 83 12.88 -3.70 -7.15
CA ALA A 83 14.32 -3.89 -6.93
C ALA A 83 14.74 -5.35 -7.11
N ILE A 84 14.01 -6.29 -6.52
CA ILE A 84 14.30 -7.73 -6.67
C ILE A 84 14.12 -8.20 -8.12
N LYS A 85 13.13 -7.67 -8.85
CA LYS A 85 12.80 -8.07 -10.22
C LYS A 85 13.77 -7.51 -11.25
N TYR A 86 14.24 -6.29 -11.08
CA TYR A 86 14.98 -5.54 -12.11
C TYR A 86 16.43 -5.23 -11.76
N ALA A 87 16.81 -5.36 -10.50
CA ALA A 87 18.18 -5.18 -10.04
C ALA A 87 18.70 -6.47 -9.37
N LYS A 88 19.91 -6.43 -8.84
CA LYS A 88 20.50 -7.53 -8.10
C LYS A 88 20.47 -7.18 -6.60
N VAL A 89 19.61 -7.83 -5.85
CA VAL A 89 19.42 -7.62 -4.41
C VAL A 89 20.04 -8.78 -3.64
N THR A 90 21.00 -8.48 -2.76
CA THR A 90 21.64 -9.47 -1.90
C THR A 90 21.33 -9.17 -0.42
N PRO A 91 20.79 -10.12 0.36
CA PRO A 91 20.52 -9.92 1.77
C PRO A 91 21.82 -9.85 2.59
N VAL A 92 21.85 -8.95 3.57
CA VAL A 92 22.93 -8.88 4.59
C VAL A 92 22.40 -9.49 5.87
N ARG A 93 23.08 -10.53 6.36
CA ARG A 93 22.66 -11.27 7.57
C ARG A 93 23.58 -10.96 8.74
N ASP A 94 23.01 -10.97 9.92
CA ASP A 94 23.77 -10.93 11.17
C ASP A 94 24.31 -12.30 11.59
N GLU A 95 24.97 -12.36 12.74
CA GLU A 95 25.58 -13.58 13.31
C GLU A 95 24.52 -14.68 13.60
N THR A 96 23.24 -14.31 13.72
CA THR A 96 22.13 -15.25 13.96
C THR A 96 21.50 -15.76 12.69
N GLY A 97 21.93 -15.23 11.52
CA GLY A 97 21.35 -15.54 10.20
C GLY A 97 20.11 -14.70 9.86
N LEU A 98 19.72 -13.75 10.69
CA LEU A 98 18.64 -12.82 10.38
C LEU A 98 19.10 -11.78 9.35
N VAL A 99 18.22 -11.47 8.39
CA VAL A 99 18.46 -10.37 7.45
C VAL A 99 18.29 -9.05 8.18
N VAL A 100 19.32 -8.24 8.16
CA VAL A 100 19.37 -6.93 8.82
C VAL A 100 19.41 -5.77 7.84
N ASP A 101 19.87 -6.03 6.59
CA ASP A 101 19.95 -5.04 5.53
C ASP A 101 20.02 -5.73 4.16
N TYR A 102 20.06 -4.93 3.08
CA TYR A 102 20.18 -5.39 1.71
C TYR A 102 21.21 -4.57 0.95
N VAL A 103 21.92 -5.20 0.02
CA VAL A 103 22.75 -4.53 -0.99
C VAL A 103 22.04 -4.66 -2.31
N THR A 104 21.67 -3.53 -2.90
CA THR A 104 21.00 -3.46 -4.20
C THR A 104 21.94 -2.86 -5.23
N GLU A 105 22.27 -3.64 -6.26
CA GLU A 105 23.17 -3.27 -7.35
C GLU A 105 22.40 -3.16 -8.67
N GLY A 106 22.43 -2.01 -9.32
CA GLY A 106 21.72 -1.70 -10.57
C GLY A 106 20.52 -0.80 -10.36
N ASP A 107 19.96 -0.34 -11.47
CA ASP A 107 18.79 0.54 -11.49
C ASP A 107 17.50 -0.29 -11.58
N PHE A 108 16.43 0.19 -10.96
CA PHE A 108 15.10 -0.41 -11.01
C PHE A 108 14.03 0.66 -11.07
N PRO A 109 12.85 0.37 -11.62
CA PRO A 109 11.74 1.31 -11.67
C PRO A 109 11.19 1.56 -10.27
N ILE A 110 10.79 2.80 -10.00
CA ILE A 110 10.31 3.25 -8.69
C ILE A 110 8.87 3.74 -8.85
N TYR A 111 8.00 3.27 -7.99
CA TYR A 111 6.59 3.65 -7.91
C TYR A 111 6.42 5.15 -7.66
N GLY A 112 5.46 5.76 -8.36
CA GLY A 112 5.20 7.19 -8.26
C GLY A 112 5.91 8.05 -9.31
N ASN A 113 6.50 7.42 -10.34
CA ASN A 113 7.18 8.09 -11.45
C ASN A 113 6.53 7.83 -12.81
N ASP A 114 5.30 7.34 -12.83
CA ASP A 114 4.54 6.97 -14.03
C ASP A 114 5.29 5.91 -14.87
N ASP A 115 5.85 4.93 -14.21
CA ASP A 115 6.53 3.79 -14.84
C ASP A 115 5.70 2.52 -14.62
N ASP A 116 5.08 2.02 -15.69
CA ASP A 116 4.19 0.85 -15.64
C ASP A 116 4.84 -0.38 -14.99
N ARG A 117 6.18 -0.51 -15.11
CA ARG A 117 6.90 -1.65 -14.50
C ARG A 117 6.83 -1.67 -12.97
N ALA A 118 6.79 -0.50 -12.32
CA ALA A 118 6.63 -0.37 -10.87
C ALA A 118 5.15 -0.26 -10.49
N ASP A 119 4.37 0.49 -11.28
CA ASP A 119 2.96 0.76 -11.03
C ASP A 119 2.12 -0.53 -11.13
N ASP A 120 2.40 -1.41 -12.11
CA ASP A 120 1.77 -2.73 -12.24
C ASP A 120 2.06 -3.64 -11.03
N ILE A 121 3.26 -3.53 -10.44
CA ILE A 121 3.58 -4.28 -9.22
C ILE A 121 2.74 -3.75 -8.06
N ALA A 122 2.60 -2.44 -7.89
CA ALA A 122 1.77 -1.84 -6.86
C ALA A 122 0.30 -2.25 -7.01
N ALA A 123 -0.25 -2.17 -8.22
CA ALA A 123 -1.61 -2.61 -8.53
C ALA A 123 -1.81 -4.11 -8.24
N THR A 124 -0.84 -4.95 -8.62
CA THR A 124 -0.86 -6.40 -8.34
C THR A 124 -0.88 -6.68 -6.83
N VAL A 125 -0.11 -5.94 -6.04
CA VAL A 125 -0.09 -6.08 -4.57
C VAL A 125 -1.46 -5.74 -3.98
N VAL A 126 -2.07 -4.60 -4.36
CA VAL A 126 -3.39 -4.18 -3.89
C VAL A 126 -4.45 -5.23 -4.25
N HIS A 127 -4.48 -5.65 -5.51
CA HIS A 127 -5.41 -6.67 -6.01
C HIS A 127 -5.25 -8.01 -5.26
N THR A 128 -4.02 -8.48 -5.08
CA THR A 128 -3.73 -9.76 -4.39
C THR A 128 -4.23 -9.73 -2.95
N ILE A 129 -3.97 -8.64 -2.21
CA ILE A 129 -4.42 -8.50 -0.83
C ILE A 129 -5.95 -8.49 -0.78
N MET A 130 -6.63 -7.69 -1.64
CA MET A 130 -8.09 -7.63 -1.67
C MET A 130 -8.74 -8.97 -2.04
N SER A 131 -8.16 -9.69 -2.99
CA SER A 131 -8.64 -11.03 -3.37
C SER A 131 -8.57 -12.01 -2.19
N LYS A 132 -7.49 -11.97 -1.42
CA LYS A 132 -7.32 -12.79 -0.21
C LYS A 132 -8.26 -12.36 0.91
N ILE A 133 -8.53 -11.07 1.07
CA ILE A 133 -9.51 -10.53 2.02
C ILE A 133 -10.92 -11.01 1.66
N LYS A 134 -11.33 -10.86 0.40
CA LYS A 134 -12.65 -11.31 -0.09
C LYS A 134 -12.90 -12.82 0.11
N ALA A 135 -11.85 -13.61 0.19
CA ALA A 135 -11.95 -15.05 0.43
C ALA A 135 -12.20 -15.43 1.90
N GLN A 136 -12.13 -14.49 2.84
CA GLN A 136 -12.32 -14.74 4.27
C GLN A 136 -13.77 -14.57 4.70
N PRO A 137 -14.24 -15.32 5.72
CA PRO A 137 -15.55 -15.10 6.31
C PRO A 137 -15.57 -13.86 7.22
N PHE A 138 -16.55 -12.99 7.03
CA PHE A 138 -16.72 -11.79 7.83
C PHE A 138 -17.87 -11.89 8.82
N TYR A 139 -17.72 -11.22 9.95
CA TYR A 139 -18.76 -11.16 11.00
C TYR A 139 -20.07 -10.58 10.43
N ARG A 140 -21.17 -11.31 10.65
CA ARG A 140 -22.51 -10.99 10.14
C ARG A 140 -22.57 -10.79 8.62
N ASP A 141 -21.80 -11.55 7.88
CA ASP A 141 -21.75 -11.50 6.41
C ASP A 141 -21.45 -10.09 5.87
N ALA A 142 -20.63 -9.31 6.59
CA ALA A 142 -20.22 -7.99 6.16
C ALA A 142 -19.44 -8.07 4.84
N ILE A 143 -19.65 -7.10 3.96
CA ILE A 143 -18.92 -6.96 2.70
C ILE A 143 -17.56 -6.33 3.01
N PRO A 144 -16.44 -7.01 2.73
CA PRO A 144 -15.13 -6.42 2.94
C PRO A 144 -14.87 -5.30 1.93
N THR A 145 -14.32 -4.20 2.42
CA THR A 145 -13.78 -3.10 1.63
C THR A 145 -12.32 -2.90 1.98
N GLN A 146 -11.52 -2.36 1.07
CA GLN A 146 -10.11 -2.08 1.30
C GLN A 146 -9.83 -0.60 1.18
N SER A 147 -8.88 -0.12 1.98
CA SER A 147 -8.37 1.23 1.89
C SER A 147 -6.85 1.27 1.83
N VAL A 148 -6.32 2.29 1.16
CA VAL A 148 -4.91 2.66 1.17
C VAL A 148 -4.81 4.09 1.72
N LEU A 149 -5.13 4.25 3.02
CA LEU A 149 -5.42 5.54 3.66
C LEU A 149 -4.56 5.85 4.91
N THR A 150 -3.47 5.16 5.15
CA THR A 150 -2.66 5.35 6.36
C THR A 150 -2.11 6.77 6.44
N ILE A 151 -2.36 7.52 7.52
CA ILE A 151 -1.90 8.90 7.67
C ILE A 151 -0.91 9.06 8.82
N THR A 152 -1.21 8.57 10.02
CA THR A 152 -0.39 8.79 11.22
C THR A 152 0.32 7.54 11.72
N SER A 153 -0.27 6.37 11.53
CA SER A 153 0.28 5.09 11.98
C SER A 153 1.54 4.66 11.23
N ASN A 154 1.78 5.24 10.05
CA ASN A 154 2.97 5.01 9.24
C ASN A 154 4.29 5.26 10.00
N VAL A 155 4.32 6.20 10.94
CA VAL A 155 5.49 6.46 11.79
C VAL A 155 5.74 5.29 12.76
N VAL A 156 4.66 4.76 13.34
CA VAL A 156 4.75 3.63 14.28
C VAL A 156 5.14 2.35 13.54
N TYR A 157 4.57 2.12 12.37
CA TYR A 157 4.91 0.96 11.53
C TYR A 157 6.37 1.00 11.09
N GLY A 158 6.85 2.16 10.59
CA GLY A 158 8.25 2.31 10.22
C GLY A 158 9.22 2.03 11.37
N LYS A 159 8.93 2.51 12.58
CA LYS A 159 9.74 2.22 13.78
C LYS A 159 9.85 0.74 14.11
N ALA A 160 8.83 -0.04 13.82
CA ALA A 160 8.77 -1.47 14.09
C ALA A 160 9.32 -2.34 12.96
N THR A 161 9.69 -1.73 11.82
CA THR A 161 10.05 -2.46 10.60
C THR A 161 11.55 -2.39 10.33
N GLY A 162 12.10 -3.45 9.73
CA GLY A 162 13.50 -3.54 9.31
C GLY A 162 13.79 -2.79 8.02
N SER A 163 15.00 -2.97 7.47
CA SER A 163 15.38 -2.48 6.15
C SER A 163 14.74 -3.30 5.03
N PHE A 164 14.60 -2.70 3.86
CA PHE A 164 13.98 -3.30 2.68
C PHE A 164 14.88 -3.27 1.44
N PRO A 165 14.64 -4.15 0.45
CA PRO A 165 15.35 -4.19 -0.83
C PRO A 165 15.34 -2.87 -1.62
N SER A 166 14.28 -2.06 -1.47
CA SER A 166 14.18 -0.72 -2.08
C SER A 166 15.26 0.27 -1.60
N GLY A 167 15.96 -0.05 -0.52
CA GLY A 167 16.87 0.88 0.18
C GLY A 167 16.23 1.59 1.37
N HIS A 168 14.94 1.35 1.63
CA HIS A 168 14.27 1.86 2.83
C HIS A 168 14.94 1.33 4.09
N GLN A 169 15.37 2.24 4.95
CA GLN A 169 16.15 1.90 6.13
C GLN A 169 15.28 1.60 7.34
N LYS A 170 15.73 0.65 8.14
CA LYS A 170 15.11 0.28 9.42
C LYS A 170 14.73 1.51 10.25
N GLY A 171 13.48 1.55 10.68
CA GLY A 171 12.96 2.59 11.56
C GLY A 171 12.50 3.87 10.85
N THR A 172 12.71 4.01 9.55
CA THR A 172 12.19 5.12 8.76
C THR A 172 10.67 5.06 8.65
N PRO A 173 9.93 6.18 8.83
CA PRO A 173 8.49 6.20 8.65
C PRO A 173 8.06 5.77 7.25
N PHE A 174 6.96 5.02 7.14
CA PHE A 174 6.32 4.74 5.86
C PHE A 174 5.71 6.00 5.27
N SER A 175 5.60 6.07 3.96
CA SER A 175 4.81 7.11 3.31
C SER A 175 3.31 6.93 3.59
N PRO A 176 2.53 8.03 3.70
CA PRO A 176 1.11 7.94 3.99
C PRO A 176 0.32 7.44 2.77
N GLY A 177 -0.69 6.61 3.03
CA GLY A 177 -1.59 6.12 1.99
C GLY A 177 -0.86 5.45 0.83
N ALA A 178 -1.21 5.88 -0.37
CA ALA A 178 -0.60 5.40 -1.62
C ALA A 178 0.54 6.32 -2.13
N ASN A 179 1.03 7.23 -1.29
CA ASN A 179 2.16 8.07 -1.68
C ASN A 179 3.39 7.24 -2.05
N PRO A 180 4.16 7.67 -3.05
CA PRO A 180 5.52 7.18 -3.27
C PRO A 180 6.36 7.30 -2.01
N GLU A 181 7.42 6.53 -1.90
CA GLU A 181 8.37 6.70 -0.81
C GLU A 181 9.00 8.09 -0.85
N ASN A 182 9.19 8.68 0.32
CA ASN A 182 9.60 10.08 0.45
C ASN A 182 10.92 10.37 -0.29
N GLY A 183 10.84 11.28 -1.26
CA GLY A 183 11.96 11.68 -2.11
C GLY A 183 12.22 10.76 -3.31
N MET A 184 11.41 9.74 -3.54
CA MET A 184 11.57 8.82 -4.66
C MET A 184 10.74 9.22 -5.89
N ASP A 185 9.78 10.14 -5.74
CA ASP A 185 8.93 10.71 -6.79
C ASP A 185 9.67 11.78 -7.61
N THR A 186 10.72 11.38 -8.31
CA THR A 186 11.63 12.28 -9.02
C THR A 186 11.09 12.88 -10.31
N HIS A 187 10.01 12.33 -10.86
CA HIS A 187 9.35 12.82 -12.09
C HIS A 187 8.26 13.86 -11.81
N GLY A 188 8.07 14.22 -10.55
CA GLY A 188 7.16 15.29 -10.13
C GLY A 188 5.75 14.83 -9.84
N MET A 189 4.94 15.77 -9.34
CA MET A 189 3.65 15.49 -8.74
C MET A 189 2.65 14.85 -9.72
N VAL A 190 2.62 15.26 -10.98
CA VAL A 190 1.68 14.69 -11.98
C VAL A 190 2.01 13.21 -12.23
N ALA A 191 3.28 12.85 -12.38
CA ALA A 191 3.67 11.45 -12.52
C ALA A 191 3.27 10.61 -11.29
N SER A 192 3.41 11.18 -10.09
CA SER A 192 2.94 10.52 -8.85
C SER A 192 1.42 10.33 -8.84
N MET A 193 0.65 11.33 -9.31
CA MET A 193 -0.81 11.22 -9.44
C MET A 193 -1.20 10.13 -10.45
N LEU A 194 -0.53 10.06 -11.59
CA LEU A 194 -0.78 9.05 -12.62
C LEU A 194 -0.47 7.64 -12.12
N SER A 195 0.65 7.43 -11.43
CA SER A 195 0.96 6.13 -10.80
C SER A 195 -0.11 5.68 -9.82
N VAL A 196 -0.61 6.59 -8.97
CA VAL A 196 -1.69 6.27 -8.02
C VAL A 196 -3.01 6.02 -8.75
N GLY A 197 -3.26 6.75 -9.84
CA GLY A 197 -4.45 6.58 -10.68
C GLY A 197 -4.55 5.21 -11.37
N LYS A 198 -3.44 4.47 -11.51
CA LYS A 198 -3.42 3.11 -12.07
C LYS A 198 -3.85 2.02 -11.08
N LEU A 199 -4.01 2.35 -9.80
CA LEU A 199 -4.55 1.40 -8.82
C LEU A 199 -6.04 1.17 -9.09
N ASP A 200 -6.49 -0.09 -9.01
CA ASP A 200 -7.91 -0.40 -9.21
C ASP A 200 -8.75 0.05 -8.01
N TYR A 201 -9.58 1.06 -8.21
CA TYR A 201 -10.47 1.60 -7.19
C TYR A 201 -11.59 0.62 -6.80
N ASN A 202 -11.90 -0.37 -7.64
CA ASN A 202 -12.83 -1.45 -7.28
C ASN A 202 -12.22 -2.41 -6.24
N ASP A 203 -10.90 -2.46 -6.14
CA ASP A 203 -10.21 -3.19 -5.08
C ASP A 203 -10.02 -2.37 -3.80
N ALA A 204 -10.25 -1.05 -3.86
CA ALA A 204 -10.07 -0.15 -2.72
C ALA A 204 -11.28 0.78 -2.53
N LEU A 205 -12.46 0.18 -2.31
CA LEU A 205 -13.73 0.89 -2.17
C LEU A 205 -13.81 1.88 -0.99
N ASP A 206 -12.97 1.71 0.04
CA ASP A 206 -12.84 2.66 1.15
C ASP A 206 -11.96 3.87 0.79
N GLY A 207 -11.32 3.84 -0.36
CA GLY A 207 -10.56 4.93 -0.93
C GLY A 207 -9.03 4.75 -0.89
N ILE A 208 -8.39 5.53 -1.75
CA ILE A 208 -6.94 5.61 -1.91
C ILE A 208 -6.54 7.06 -1.67
N SER A 209 -5.60 7.30 -0.75
CA SER A 209 -5.13 8.66 -0.48
C SER A 209 -3.77 8.91 -1.10
N LEU A 210 -3.67 10.05 -1.79
CA LEU A 210 -2.43 10.67 -2.20
C LEU A 210 -2.35 12.07 -1.61
N THR A 211 -1.33 12.36 -0.82
CA THR A 211 -1.13 13.65 -0.19
C THR A 211 -0.01 14.40 -0.88
N ASN A 212 -0.34 15.50 -1.53
CA ASN A 212 0.61 16.37 -2.20
C ASN A 212 0.73 17.73 -1.48
N THR A 213 1.95 18.24 -1.39
CA THR A 213 2.19 19.57 -0.83
C THR A 213 2.68 20.51 -1.94
N ILE A 214 1.92 21.58 -2.17
CA ILE A 214 2.26 22.58 -3.17
C ILE A 214 2.58 23.90 -2.46
N THR A 215 3.77 24.44 -2.70
CA THR A 215 4.09 25.79 -2.26
C THR A 215 3.56 26.80 -3.25
N PRO A 216 2.98 27.95 -2.81
CA PRO A 216 2.48 28.97 -3.73
C PRO A 216 3.52 29.48 -4.73
N GLN A 217 4.79 29.53 -4.32
CA GLN A 217 5.91 29.95 -5.18
C GLN A 217 6.20 28.92 -6.29
N GLY A 218 5.96 27.62 -6.04
CA GLY A 218 6.10 26.56 -7.01
C GLY A 218 5.07 26.62 -8.16
N LEU A 219 3.92 27.26 -7.91
CA LEU A 219 2.87 27.44 -8.93
C LEU A 219 3.09 28.67 -9.81
N GLY A 220 3.92 29.63 -9.43
CA GLY A 220 4.14 30.84 -10.23
C GLY A 220 4.26 32.10 -9.39
N ARG A 221 4.57 33.23 -10.07
CA ARG A 221 4.80 34.54 -9.44
C ARG A 221 3.53 35.34 -9.27
N THR A 222 2.63 35.27 -10.26
CA THR A 222 1.35 35.99 -10.26
C THR A 222 0.21 35.08 -9.89
N LEU A 223 -0.96 35.63 -9.55
CA LEU A 223 -2.16 34.85 -9.27
C LEU A 223 -2.61 34.07 -10.51
N ASP A 224 -2.58 34.70 -11.67
CA ASP A 224 -3.02 34.08 -12.93
C ASP A 224 -2.13 32.89 -13.30
N GLU A 225 -0.80 33.02 -13.16
CA GLU A 225 0.13 31.90 -13.34
C GLU A 225 -0.16 30.76 -12.39
N ARG A 226 -0.41 31.05 -11.11
CA ARG A 226 -0.71 30.04 -10.09
C ARG A 226 -2.01 29.30 -10.39
N VAL A 227 -3.04 30.01 -10.80
CA VAL A 227 -4.33 29.42 -11.18
C VAL A 227 -4.15 28.54 -12.41
N ALA A 228 -3.49 29.04 -13.47
CA ALA A 228 -3.28 28.29 -14.70
C ALA A 228 -2.47 27.00 -14.44
N ASN A 229 -1.38 27.08 -13.67
CA ASN A 229 -0.55 25.94 -13.37
C ASN A 229 -1.26 24.93 -12.45
N LEU A 230 -2.02 25.39 -11.47
CA LEU A 230 -2.80 24.49 -10.62
C LEU A 230 -3.90 23.75 -11.42
N VAL A 231 -4.61 24.48 -12.29
CA VAL A 231 -5.60 23.86 -13.19
C VAL A 231 -4.94 22.82 -14.08
N GLY A 232 -3.78 23.13 -14.67
CA GLY A 232 -3.06 22.15 -15.52
C GLY A 232 -2.61 20.91 -14.75
N ILE A 233 -2.22 21.05 -13.47
CA ILE A 233 -1.85 19.90 -12.62
C ILE A 233 -3.09 19.04 -12.32
N LEU A 234 -4.21 19.68 -11.97
CA LEU A 234 -5.45 18.96 -11.64
C LEU A 234 -6.03 18.27 -12.87
N ASP A 235 -6.02 18.96 -14.00
CA ASP A 235 -6.49 18.42 -15.29
C ASP A 235 -5.68 17.19 -15.71
N ALA A 236 -4.36 17.28 -15.67
CA ALA A 236 -3.48 16.17 -16.00
C ALA A 236 -3.55 14.98 -15.02
N GLY A 237 -3.85 15.24 -13.75
CA GLY A 237 -3.86 14.20 -12.71
C GLY A 237 -5.22 13.54 -12.47
N PHE A 238 -6.32 14.23 -12.79
CA PHE A 238 -7.69 13.73 -12.52
C PHE A 238 -8.52 13.45 -13.79
N VAL A 239 -8.03 13.84 -14.95
CA VAL A 239 -8.69 13.59 -16.24
C VAL A 239 -7.69 12.97 -17.22
N PRO A 240 -7.08 11.81 -16.93
CA PRO A 240 -6.43 11.03 -17.97
C PRO A 240 -7.51 10.61 -19.00
N ASP A 241 -7.15 10.57 -20.26
CA ASP A 241 -8.07 10.21 -21.36
C ASP A 241 -8.81 8.88 -21.16
N ASP A 242 -8.30 8.01 -20.27
CA ASP A 242 -8.87 6.71 -19.92
C ASP A 242 -9.77 6.71 -18.66
N CYS A 243 -9.89 7.81 -17.94
CA CYS A 243 -10.76 7.94 -16.75
C CYS A 243 -12.15 8.51 -17.03
N ALA A 244 -12.61 8.47 -18.27
CA ALA A 244 -13.90 9.03 -18.69
C ALA A 244 -15.13 8.22 -18.21
N GLU A 245 -14.97 7.21 -17.35
CA GLU A 245 -16.04 6.34 -16.83
C GLU A 245 -16.06 6.24 -15.31
N ILE A 246 -15.84 7.33 -14.57
CA ILE A 246 -16.09 7.37 -13.12
C ILE A 246 -17.24 8.32 -12.83
#